data_efaf7b82c0ff0eb217bd1d145c8272d7
#
_entry.id   efaf7b82c0ff0eb217bd1d145c8272d7
#
_cell.length_a   1.000
_cell.length_b   1.000
_cell.length_c   1.000
_cell.angle_alpha   90.00
_cell.angle_beta   90.00
_cell.angle_gamma   90.00
#
_symmetry.space_group_name_H-M   'P 1'
#
loop_
_entity.id
_entity.type
_entity.pdbx_description
1 polymer ?
#
loop_
_entity_poly.entity_id
_entity_poly.type
_entity_poly.pdbx_seq_one_letter_code
_entity_poly.pdbx_strand_id
1 'polypeptide(L)'
;MSDHIWSATASLPNSRPPPLASSLVGIWSTVGVPKVAQFDNHANFRGGIQPVYQHFGPVVATCLDLGVTPRFIPVAEPWRNGVIEHFNDVWDKSFFRNETFTSLDHLRTENTAFIEFHNAYHRYSAHEGATPDQMWKYRLCKPLSAGYRPPTRLLTQTRIEVVRYIRSNRHIDLFGKGITVTEDQTHQYVTAIIKVRSKKVIVITLDGEIIHQGDFNLSPVLR
;
A
#
# COMPACT_ATOMS: atom_id res chain seq x y z
N MET A 1 0.01 -12.25 5.34
CA MET A 1 -0.70 -11.04 4.91
C MET A 1 -1.06 -10.24 6.14
N SER A 2 -0.78 -8.94 6.15
CA SER A 2 -0.98 -8.13 7.34
C SER A 2 -2.27 -7.33 7.19
N ASP A 3 -3.34 -7.84 7.79
CA ASP A 3 -4.69 -7.30 7.67
C ASP A 3 -4.99 -6.27 8.77
N HIS A 4 -4.06 -5.34 9.01
CA HIS A 4 -4.38 -4.18 9.83
C HIS A 4 -5.12 -3.14 9.02
N ILE A 5 -6.33 -2.89 9.46
CA ILE A 5 -7.24 -1.93 8.91
C ILE A 5 -6.98 -0.58 9.58
N TRP A 6 -6.62 0.40 8.80
CA TRP A 6 -6.43 1.77 9.25
C TRP A 6 -7.41 2.68 8.53
N SER A 7 -8.25 3.34 9.29
CA SER A 7 -9.13 4.35 8.73
C SER A 7 -8.33 5.54 8.23
N ALA A 8 -8.59 5.94 7.00
CA ALA A 8 -8.17 7.25 6.53
C ALA A 8 -8.80 8.34 7.40
N THR A 9 -8.03 9.33 7.80
CA THR A 9 -8.55 10.51 8.49
C THR A 9 -9.55 11.21 7.58
N ALA A 10 -10.80 11.32 8.02
CA ALA A 10 -11.81 12.12 7.32
C ALA A 10 -11.32 13.57 7.23
N SER A 11 -11.20 14.10 6.01
CA SER A 11 -10.88 15.50 5.77
C SER A 11 -12.17 16.30 5.58
N LEU A 12 -12.25 17.47 6.23
CA LEU A 12 -13.36 18.41 6.01
C LEU A 12 -13.33 19.03 4.62
N PRO A 13 -14.49 19.46 4.09
CA PRO A 13 -14.63 20.01 2.73
C PRO A 13 -13.77 21.24 2.42
N ASN A 14 -13.21 21.93 3.41
CA ASN A 14 -12.42 23.15 3.23
C ASN A 14 -10.94 23.05 3.63
N SER A 15 -10.46 21.89 4.08
CA SER A 15 -9.03 21.64 4.31
C SER A 15 -8.51 20.73 3.22
N ARG A 16 -7.42 21.13 2.55
CA ARG A 16 -6.69 20.18 1.70
C ARG A 16 -6.34 18.94 2.54
N PRO A 17 -6.70 17.73 2.09
CA PRO A 17 -6.27 16.53 2.82
C PRO A 17 -4.74 16.56 2.96
N PRO A 18 -4.20 16.12 4.10
CA PRO A 18 -2.76 16.05 4.26
C PRO A 18 -2.18 15.19 3.13
N PRO A 19 -0.97 15.48 2.64
CA PRO A 19 -0.32 14.61 1.67
C PRO A 19 -0.33 13.16 2.15
N LEU A 20 -0.69 12.20 1.29
CA LEU A 20 -0.82 10.78 1.66
C LEU A 20 0.41 10.24 2.40
N ALA A 21 1.60 10.70 2.06
CA ALA A 21 2.82 10.34 2.77
C ALA A 21 2.79 10.79 4.24
N SER A 22 2.26 11.97 4.54
CA SER A 22 2.11 12.46 5.92
C SER A 22 1.05 11.67 6.69
N SER A 23 -0.06 11.29 6.03
CA SER A 23 -1.06 10.42 6.63
C SER A 23 -0.48 9.05 6.97
N LEU A 24 0.31 8.47 6.06
CA LEU A 24 0.99 7.21 6.27
C LEU A 24 1.97 7.26 7.46
N VAL A 25 2.73 8.35 7.57
CA VAL A 25 3.62 8.61 8.72
C VAL A 25 2.82 8.70 10.01
N GLY A 26 1.69 9.40 10.01
CA GLY A 26 0.78 9.47 11.18
C GLY A 26 0.31 8.09 11.63
N ILE A 27 -0.13 7.25 10.70
CA ILE A 27 -0.53 5.87 10.97
C ILE A 27 0.65 5.08 11.57
N TRP A 28 1.81 5.09 10.93
CA TRP A 28 2.97 4.32 11.38
C TRP A 28 3.61 4.83 12.68
N SER A 29 3.35 6.08 13.06
CA SER A 29 3.75 6.58 14.39
C SER A 29 2.95 5.92 15.52
N THR A 30 1.73 5.49 15.25
CA THR A 30 0.85 4.82 16.23
C THR A 30 1.08 3.31 16.24
N VAL A 31 1.16 2.67 15.07
CA VAL A 31 1.18 1.20 14.96
C VAL A 31 2.54 0.62 14.67
N GLY A 32 3.51 1.46 14.43
CA GLY A 32 4.83 1.05 14.00
C GLY A 32 4.95 0.83 12.49
N VAL A 33 6.18 0.69 12.04
CA VAL A 33 6.56 0.59 10.64
C VAL A 33 6.51 -0.88 10.19
N PRO A 34 5.67 -1.26 9.21
CA PRO A 34 5.58 -2.64 8.74
C PRO A 34 6.78 -3.02 7.85
N LYS A 35 6.96 -4.31 7.60
CA LYS A 35 7.96 -4.78 6.61
C LYS A 35 7.49 -4.60 5.17
N VAL A 36 6.19 -4.72 4.92
CA VAL A 36 5.56 -4.63 3.62
C VAL A 36 4.29 -3.78 3.75
N ALA A 37 4.06 -2.87 2.82
CA ALA A 37 2.81 -2.11 2.70
C ALA A 37 2.19 -2.37 1.33
N GLN A 38 0.93 -2.82 1.31
CA GLN A 38 0.21 -3.14 0.08
C GLN A 38 -0.62 -1.94 -0.37
N PHE A 39 -0.56 -1.65 -1.66
CA PHE A 39 -1.25 -0.54 -2.30
C PHE A 39 -1.97 -1.00 -3.58
N ASP A 40 -3.02 -0.28 -3.93
CA ASP A 40 -3.57 -0.34 -5.28
C ASP A 40 -2.69 0.44 -6.28
N ASN A 41 -3.09 0.43 -7.56
CA ASN A 41 -2.34 1.13 -8.60
C ASN A 41 -2.78 2.59 -8.80
N HIS A 42 -3.48 3.20 -7.84
CA HIS A 42 -3.91 4.59 -7.94
C HIS A 42 -2.69 5.53 -8.03
N ALA A 43 -2.81 6.57 -8.86
CA ALA A 43 -1.72 7.50 -9.13
C ALA A 43 -1.15 8.16 -7.85
N ASN A 44 -2.00 8.39 -6.85
CA ASN A 44 -1.60 8.97 -5.58
C ASN A 44 -0.60 8.13 -4.79
N PHE A 45 -0.63 6.80 -4.95
CA PHE A 45 0.32 5.90 -4.28
C PHE A 45 1.61 5.72 -5.07
N ARG A 46 1.52 5.58 -6.39
CA ARG A 46 2.69 5.28 -7.23
C ARG A 46 3.42 6.52 -7.75
N GLY A 47 2.79 7.71 -7.69
CA GLY A 47 3.27 8.92 -8.36
C GLY A 47 2.74 9.07 -9.79
N GLY A 48 2.93 10.25 -10.38
CA GLY A 48 2.42 10.57 -11.72
C GLY A 48 3.02 9.69 -12.81
N ILE A 49 2.22 9.41 -13.85
CA ILE A 49 2.67 8.70 -15.04
C ILE A 49 3.22 9.73 -16.03
N GLN A 50 4.53 9.65 -16.31
CA GLN A 50 5.09 10.24 -17.52
C GLN A 50 5.80 9.16 -18.34
N PRO A 51 5.56 9.07 -19.66
CA PRO A 51 6.07 7.96 -20.48
C PRO A 51 7.59 7.81 -20.51
N VAL A 52 8.32 8.89 -20.26
CA VAL A 52 9.78 8.94 -20.44
C VAL A 52 10.55 8.55 -19.17
N TYR A 53 9.98 8.75 -17.99
CA TYR A 53 10.64 8.43 -16.71
C TYR A 53 9.68 7.75 -15.75
N GLN A 54 10.09 6.62 -15.18
CA GLN A 54 9.36 6.01 -14.07
C GLN A 54 9.61 6.86 -12.81
N HIS A 55 8.61 7.65 -12.46
CA HIS A 55 8.62 8.44 -11.23
C HIS A 55 7.81 7.71 -10.16
N PHE A 56 8.33 7.76 -8.94
CA PHE A 56 7.56 7.35 -7.79
C PHE A 56 7.20 8.55 -6.92
N GLY A 57 6.01 8.48 -6.34
CA GLY A 57 5.51 9.54 -5.46
C GLY A 57 6.09 9.49 -4.05
N PRO A 58 5.74 10.49 -3.22
CA PRO A 58 6.20 10.59 -1.83
C PRO A 58 5.85 9.37 -0.97
N VAL A 59 4.75 8.67 -1.27
CA VAL A 59 4.35 7.43 -0.56
C VAL A 59 5.38 6.34 -0.74
N VAL A 60 5.78 6.06 -1.99
CA VAL A 60 6.82 5.06 -2.28
C VAL A 60 8.15 5.47 -1.67
N ALA A 61 8.52 6.75 -1.79
CA ALA A 61 9.75 7.25 -1.20
C ALA A 61 9.80 7.08 0.32
N THR A 62 8.69 7.35 1.02
CA THR A 62 8.55 7.13 2.46
C THR A 62 8.71 5.66 2.82
N CYS A 63 8.08 4.76 2.06
CA CYS A 63 8.25 3.31 2.25
C CYS A 63 9.73 2.92 2.15
N LEU A 64 10.39 3.33 1.06
CA LEU A 64 11.80 2.98 0.81
C LEU A 64 12.74 3.54 1.87
N ASP A 65 12.51 4.77 2.33
CA ASP A 65 13.31 5.41 3.38
C ASP A 65 13.21 4.67 4.72
N LEU A 66 12.02 4.19 5.05
CA LEU A 66 11.76 3.44 6.28
C LEU A 66 12.08 1.94 6.15
N GLY A 67 12.58 1.48 5.02
CA GLY A 67 12.88 0.07 4.77
C GLY A 67 11.63 -0.79 4.56
N VAL A 68 10.49 -0.18 4.26
CA VAL A 68 9.24 -0.86 3.94
C VAL A 68 9.25 -1.24 2.46
N THR A 69 8.85 -2.47 2.14
CA THR A 69 8.65 -2.90 0.76
C THR A 69 7.25 -2.49 0.29
N PRO A 70 7.09 -1.50 -0.61
CA PRO A 70 5.79 -1.22 -1.21
C PRO A 70 5.44 -2.32 -2.20
N ARG A 71 4.24 -2.91 -2.05
CA ARG A 71 3.69 -3.95 -2.93
C ARG A 71 2.46 -3.45 -3.62
N PHE A 72 2.48 -3.45 -4.96
CA PHE A 72 1.33 -3.04 -5.77
C PHE A 72 0.56 -4.27 -6.26
N ILE A 73 -0.75 -4.32 -5.99
CA ILE A 73 -1.64 -5.39 -6.44
C ILE A 73 -1.83 -5.34 -7.96
N PRO A 74 -2.35 -6.41 -8.59
CA PRO A 74 -2.71 -6.40 -10.01
C PRO A 74 -3.69 -5.28 -10.35
N VAL A 75 -3.61 -4.80 -11.59
CA VAL A 75 -4.55 -3.78 -12.10
C VAL A 75 -5.94 -4.39 -12.26
N ALA A 76 -6.96 -3.64 -11.88
CA ALA A 76 -8.37 -4.03 -11.95
C ALA A 76 -8.74 -5.28 -11.11
N GLU A 77 -8.02 -5.51 -10.00
CA GLU A 77 -8.34 -6.55 -9.02
C GLU A 77 -8.54 -5.95 -7.61
N PRO A 78 -9.57 -5.10 -7.42
CA PRO A 78 -9.81 -4.44 -6.13
C PRO A 78 -10.04 -5.43 -4.98
N TRP A 79 -10.63 -6.59 -5.26
CA TRP A 79 -10.87 -7.63 -4.24
C TRP A 79 -9.63 -8.09 -3.49
N ARG A 80 -8.42 -7.84 -4.00
CA ARG A 80 -7.17 -8.10 -3.27
C ARG A 80 -6.94 -7.13 -2.11
N ASN A 81 -7.68 -6.03 -2.10
CA ASN A 81 -7.79 -5.11 -0.96
C ASN A 81 -9.08 -5.34 -0.16
N GLY A 82 -9.72 -6.50 -0.32
CA GLY A 82 -11.03 -6.81 0.24
C GLY A 82 -11.12 -6.60 1.76
N VAL A 83 -10.03 -6.73 2.49
CA VAL A 83 -10.01 -6.46 3.94
C VAL A 83 -10.27 -4.99 4.23
N ILE A 84 -9.57 -4.08 3.55
CA ILE A 84 -9.76 -2.63 3.73
C ILE A 84 -11.11 -2.18 3.16
N GLU A 85 -11.55 -2.77 2.05
CA GLU A 85 -12.87 -2.48 1.47
C GLU A 85 -13.99 -2.93 2.42
N HIS A 86 -13.88 -4.12 2.99
CA HIS A 86 -14.83 -4.60 4.00
C HIS A 86 -14.85 -3.70 5.23
N PHE A 87 -13.70 -3.30 5.75
CA PHE A 87 -13.65 -2.36 6.86
C PHE A 87 -14.31 -1.02 6.52
N ASN A 88 -14.01 -0.46 5.35
CA ASN A 88 -14.60 0.80 4.90
C ASN A 88 -16.14 0.69 4.80
N ASP A 89 -16.65 -0.45 4.34
CA ASP A 89 -18.09 -0.73 4.30
C ASP A 89 -18.71 -0.83 5.71
N VAL A 90 -18.04 -1.53 6.63
CA VAL A 90 -18.46 -1.60 8.04
C VAL A 90 -18.41 -0.22 8.69
N TRP A 91 -17.33 0.54 8.49
CA TRP A 91 -17.17 1.88 9.02
C TRP A 91 -18.26 2.84 8.51
N ASP A 92 -18.53 2.82 7.21
CA ASP A 92 -19.55 3.66 6.59
C ASP A 92 -20.96 3.31 7.10
N LYS A 93 -21.32 2.02 7.10
CA LYS A 93 -22.65 1.55 7.44
C LYS A 93 -22.94 1.53 8.94
N SER A 94 -21.96 1.16 9.76
CA SER A 94 -22.17 0.98 11.21
C SER A 94 -21.80 2.22 12.03
N PHE A 95 -21.07 3.18 11.46
CA PHE A 95 -20.63 4.37 12.14
C PHE A 95 -21.03 5.64 11.37
N PHE A 96 -20.43 5.91 10.20
CA PHE A 96 -20.49 7.23 9.57
C PHE A 96 -21.91 7.66 9.17
N ARG A 97 -22.74 6.74 8.67
CA ARG A 97 -24.12 7.02 8.27
C ARG A 97 -25.10 7.04 9.43
N ASN A 98 -24.76 6.46 10.57
CA ASN A 98 -25.65 6.33 11.71
C ASN A 98 -25.45 7.42 12.75
N GLU A 99 -24.39 8.22 12.63
CA GLU A 99 -24.05 9.26 13.58
C GLU A 99 -24.23 10.66 12.97
N THR A 100 -24.59 11.62 13.83
CA THR A 100 -24.65 13.03 13.49
C THR A 100 -23.52 13.78 14.19
N PHE A 101 -22.56 14.28 13.40
CA PHE A 101 -21.39 14.96 13.94
C PHE A 101 -21.60 16.46 14.00
N THR A 102 -21.40 17.05 15.17
CA THR A 102 -21.55 18.49 15.42
C THR A 102 -20.30 19.29 15.07
N SER A 103 -19.13 18.61 15.02
CA SER A 103 -17.84 19.20 14.67
C SER A 103 -16.88 18.14 14.15
N LEU A 104 -15.75 18.57 13.57
CA LEU A 104 -14.67 17.65 13.19
C LEU A 104 -14.06 16.95 14.41
N ASP A 105 -13.92 17.63 15.53
CA ASP A 105 -13.34 17.06 16.74
C ASP A 105 -14.29 16.03 17.35
N HIS A 106 -15.61 16.26 17.26
CA HIS A 106 -16.61 15.26 17.62
C HIS A 106 -16.46 14.02 16.72
N LEU A 107 -16.41 14.18 15.40
CA LEU A 107 -16.17 13.07 14.48
C LEU A 107 -14.89 12.30 14.81
N ARG A 108 -13.78 12.99 15.11
CA ARG A 108 -12.51 12.35 15.45
C ARG A 108 -12.58 11.54 16.74
N THR A 109 -13.23 12.05 17.75
CA THR A 109 -13.42 11.37 19.05
C THR A 109 -14.24 10.11 18.85
N GLU A 110 -15.39 10.21 18.21
CA GLU A 110 -16.26 9.06 17.96
C GLU A 110 -15.61 8.03 17.02
N ASN A 111 -14.89 8.49 16.00
CA ASN A 111 -14.13 7.59 15.11
C ASN A 111 -13.04 6.83 15.88
N THR A 112 -12.36 7.46 16.82
CA THR A 112 -11.36 6.77 17.66
C THR A 112 -12.01 5.68 18.49
N ALA A 113 -13.11 6.00 19.17
CA ALA A 113 -13.88 5.04 19.95
C ALA A 113 -14.40 3.86 19.10
N PHE A 114 -14.91 4.16 17.89
CA PHE A 114 -15.34 3.12 16.96
C PHE A 114 -14.18 2.20 16.54
N ILE A 115 -13.02 2.74 16.20
CA ILE A 115 -11.85 1.95 15.81
C ILE A 115 -11.36 1.08 16.96
N GLU A 116 -11.28 1.59 18.17
CA GLU A 116 -10.90 0.84 19.37
C GLU A 116 -11.87 -0.31 19.62
N PHE A 117 -13.18 -0.02 19.57
CA PHE A 117 -14.21 -1.05 19.70
C PHE A 117 -14.09 -2.12 18.58
N HIS A 118 -13.94 -1.69 17.33
CA HIS A 118 -13.79 -2.60 16.21
C HIS A 118 -12.57 -3.52 16.38
N ASN A 119 -11.43 -2.96 16.74
CA ASN A 119 -10.19 -3.72 16.90
C ASN A 119 -10.26 -4.72 18.07
N ALA A 120 -10.96 -4.37 19.13
CA ALA A 120 -11.11 -5.23 20.32
C ALA A 120 -12.13 -6.36 20.12
N TYR A 121 -13.22 -6.12 19.36
CA TYR A 121 -14.39 -7.01 19.37
C TYR A 121 -14.76 -7.59 18.00
N HIS A 122 -14.43 -6.93 16.89
CA HIS A 122 -14.79 -7.43 15.57
C HIS A 122 -13.96 -8.68 15.21
N ARG A 123 -14.65 -9.76 14.83
CA ARG A 123 -14.02 -11.05 14.53
C ARG A 123 -13.98 -11.30 13.03
N TYR A 124 -12.81 -11.68 12.53
CA TYR A 124 -12.60 -12.00 11.11
C TYR A 124 -12.54 -13.50 10.89
N SER A 125 -13.42 -14.04 10.05
CA SER A 125 -13.42 -15.47 9.68
C SER A 125 -12.11 -15.91 9.01
N ALA A 126 -11.50 -15.03 8.21
CA ALA A 126 -10.20 -15.27 7.59
C ALA A 126 -9.04 -15.44 8.61
N HIS A 127 -9.26 -15.13 9.88
CA HIS A 127 -8.32 -15.26 11.00
C HIS A 127 -8.87 -16.16 12.10
N GLU A 128 -9.65 -17.17 11.73
CA GLU A 128 -10.20 -18.16 12.69
C GLU A 128 -11.00 -17.50 13.82
N GLY A 129 -11.63 -16.37 13.56
CA GLY A 129 -12.40 -15.61 14.54
C GLY A 129 -11.57 -14.74 15.48
N ALA A 130 -10.28 -14.55 15.21
CA ALA A 130 -9.46 -13.62 15.97
C ALA A 130 -9.82 -12.15 15.64
N THR A 131 -9.70 -11.30 16.66
CA THR A 131 -9.86 -9.85 16.49
C THR A 131 -8.57 -9.20 15.99
N PRO A 132 -8.63 -7.98 15.40
CA PRO A 132 -7.44 -7.24 15.00
C PRO A 132 -6.41 -7.10 16.13
N ASP A 133 -6.83 -6.79 17.34
CA ASP A 133 -5.93 -6.66 18.50
C ASP A 133 -5.26 -7.98 18.87
N GLN A 134 -5.97 -9.10 18.79
CA GLN A 134 -5.39 -10.43 19.02
C GLN A 134 -4.32 -10.75 17.98
N MET A 135 -4.57 -10.46 16.71
CA MET A 135 -3.62 -10.65 15.62
C MET A 135 -2.40 -9.73 15.75
N TRP A 136 -2.61 -8.50 16.25
CA TRP A 136 -1.53 -7.51 16.36
C TRP A 136 -0.52 -7.83 17.44
N LYS A 137 -0.93 -8.42 18.54
CA LYS A 137 -0.03 -8.82 19.67
C LYS A 137 1.18 -9.64 19.22
N TYR A 138 1.08 -10.35 18.11
CA TYR A 138 2.14 -11.21 17.60
C TYR A 138 3.03 -10.52 16.53
N ARG A 139 2.82 -9.24 16.26
CA ARG A 139 3.54 -8.53 15.19
C ARG A 139 4.52 -7.51 15.77
N LEU A 140 5.78 -7.74 15.50
CA LEU A 140 6.85 -6.81 15.86
C LEU A 140 7.00 -5.78 14.72
N CYS A 141 6.37 -4.62 14.86
CA CYS A 141 6.65 -3.47 14.02
C CYS A 141 7.73 -2.60 14.70
N LYS A 142 8.60 -2.01 13.89
CA LYS A 142 9.58 -1.06 14.39
C LYS A 142 8.87 0.24 14.77
N PRO A 143 9.16 0.85 15.93
CA PRO A 143 8.63 2.17 16.23
C PRO A 143 9.17 3.19 15.22
N LEU A 144 8.31 4.11 14.79
CA LEU A 144 8.75 5.23 13.98
C LEU A 144 9.47 6.25 14.85
N SER A 145 10.59 6.77 14.36
CA SER A 145 11.34 7.81 15.08
C SER A 145 10.51 9.08 15.26
N ALA A 146 10.54 9.66 16.44
CA ALA A 146 9.85 10.92 16.72
C ALA A 146 10.34 12.02 15.76
N GLY A 147 9.40 12.78 15.21
CA GLY A 147 9.71 13.87 14.28
C GLY A 147 10.11 13.42 12.86
N TYR A 148 9.93 12.16 12.51
CA TYR A 148 10.18 11.68 11.15
C TYR A 148 9.40 12.52 10.12
N ARG A 149 10.08 12.85 9.02
CA ARG A 149 9.49 13.57 7.87
C ARG A 149 9.73 12.78 6.59
N PRO A 150 8.71 12.68 5.71
CA PRO A 150 8.87 12.05 4.41
C PRO A 150 10.04 12.64 3.62
N PRO A 151 10.83 11.81 2.91
CA PRO A 151 11.95 12.28 2.13
C PRO A 151 11.48 13.08 0.90
N THR A 152 12.33 14.00 0.45
CA THR A 152 12.09 14.80 -0.77
C THR A 152 12.74 14.18 -2.02
N ARG A 153 13.51 13.10 -1.85
CA ARG A 153 14.17 12.35 -2.92
C ARG A 153 14.00 10.86 -2.73
N LEU A 154 14.03 10.11 -3.83
CA LEU A 154 13.95 8.66 -3.79
C LEU A 154 15.24 8.09 -3.20
N LEU A 155 15.14 7.39 -2.06
CA LEU A 155 16.22 6.68 -1.42
C LEU A 155 16.28 5.22 -1.88
N THR A 156 17.46 4.64 -1.92
CA THR A 156 17.77 3.51 -2.81
C THR A 156 17.99 2.18 -2.11
N GLN A 157 17.54 2.02 -0.85
CA GLN A 157 17.97 0.87 -0.04
C GLN A 157 17.08 -0.38 -0.11
N THR A 158 15.88 -0.27 -0.66
CA THR A 158 14.89 -1.35 -0.69
C THR A 158 14.47 -1.73 -2.10
N ARG A 159 13.43 -2.55 -2.19
CA ARG A 159 12.83 -3.01 -3.45
C ARG A 159 11.36 -2.60 -3.49
N ILE A 160 10.81 -2.55 -4.71
CA ILE A 160 9.39 -2.37 -4.97
C ILE A 160 8.87 -3.68 -5.57
N GLU A 161 7.77 -4.20 -5.05
CA GLU A 161 7.12 -5.39 -5.57
C GLU A 161 5.85 -4.99 -6.33
N VAL A 162 5.67 -5.55 -7.53
CA VAL A 162 4.53 -5.29 -8.40
C VAL A 162 3.96 -6.61 -8.85
N VAL A 163 2.77 -6.96 -8.37
CA VAL A 163 2.09 -8.19 -8.79
C VAL A 163 1.33 -7.92 -10.08
N ARG A 164 1.47 -8.77 -11.07
CA ARG A 164 0.78 -8.69 -12.37
C ARG A 164 0.25 -10.05 -12.79
N TYR A 165 -0.87 -10.02 -13.52
CA TYR A 165 -1.38 -11.19 -14.23
C TYR A 165 -0.97 -11.09 -15.70
N ILE A 166 -0.35 -12.13 -16.24
CA ILE A 166 0.05 -12.20 -17.64
C ILE A 166 -1.14 -12.69 -18.46
N ARG A 167 -1.65 -11.84 -19.32
CA ARG A 167 -2.74 -12.18 -20.25
C ARG A 167 -2.19 -12.80 -21.53
N SER A 168 -3.09 -13.27 -22.40
CA SER A 168 -2.75 -13.83 -23.72
C SER A 168 -1.94 -12.90 -24.63
N ASN A 169 -1.95 -11.57 -24.35
CA ASN A 169 -1.10 -10.60 -25.07
C ASN A 169 0.39 -10.67 -24.66
N ARG A 170 0.75 -11.50 -23.70
CA ARG A 170 2.13 -11.72 -23.23
C ARG A 170 2.83 -10.45 -22.72
N HIS A 171 2.06 -9.49 -22.23
CA HIS A 171 2.57 -8.17 -21.86
C HIS A 171 2.33 -7.88 -20.37
N ILE A 172 3.39 -7.41 -19.70
CA ILE A 172 3.36 -6.94 -18.31
C ILE A 172 3.65 -5.45 -18.33
N ASP A 173 2.73 -4.63 -17.86
CA ASP A 173 2.99 -3.20 -17.65
C ASP A 173 3.51 -2.94 -16.22
N LEU A 174 4.66 -2.31 -16.13
CA LEU A 174 5.28 -1.86 -14.89
C LEU A 174 5.40 -0.33 -14.91
N PHE A 175 4.32 0.36 -14.56
CA PHE A 175 4.27 1.82 -14.49
C PHE A 175 4.67 2.50 -15.82
N GLY A 176 4.13 2.01 -16.93
CA GLY A 176 4.40 2.51 -18.26
C GLY A 176 5.61 1.87 -18.96
N LYS A 177 6.35 1.00 -18.30
CA LYS A 177 7.35 0.14 -18.94
C LYS A 177 6.76 -1.22 -19.25
N GLY A 178 6.63 -1.56 -20.52
CA GLY A 178 6.18 -2.86 -20.98
C GLY A 178 7.31 -3.89 -20.96
N ILE A 179 6.98 -5.10 -20.53
CA ILE A 179 7.84 -6.28 -20.61
C ILE A 179 7.06 -7.35 -21.36
N THR A 180 7.64 -7.89 -22.43
CA THR A 180 7.06 -9.03 -23.16
C THR A 180 7.69 -10.32 -22.65
N VAL A 181 6.84 -11.32 -22.41
CA VAL A 181 7.24 -12.66 -21.95
C VAL A 181 6.87 -13.69 -23.02
N THR A 182 7.34 -14.92 -22.86
CA THR A 182 7.04 -16.03 -23.74
C THR A 182 5.61 -16.54 -23.57
N GLU A 183 5.10 -17.34 -24.52
CA GLU A 183 3.70 -17.78 -24.52
C GLU A 183 3.39 -18.76 -23.37
N ASP A 184 4.32 -19.60 -23.01
CA ASP A 184 4.25 -20.54 -21.88
C ASP A 184 4.10 -19.84 -20.52
N GLN A 185 4.40 -18.54 -20.44
CA GLN A 185 4.27 -17.72 -19.24
C GLN A 185 2.91 -17.02 -19.13
N THR A 186 1.98 -17.24 -20.06
CA THR A 186 0.65 -16.61 -20.03
C THR A 186 -0.26 -17.23 -18.96
N HIS A 187 -1.32 -16.50 -18.61
CA HIS A 187 -2.38 -16.93 -17.70
C HIS A 187 -1.94 -17.26 -16.27
N GLN A 188 -0.86 -16.63 -15.80
CA GLN A 188 -0.38 -16.76 -14.42
C GLN A 188 -0.07 -15.43 -13.76
N TYR A 189 -0.02 -15.45 -12.43
CA TYR A 189 0.46 -14.30 -11.65
C TYR A 189 1.98 -14.37 -11.52
N VAL A 190 2.59 -13.19 -11.64
CA VAL A 190 4.02 -13.00 -11.45
C VAL A 190 4.27 -11.81 -10.55
N THR A 191 5.43 -11.79 -9.91
CA THR A 191 5.91 -10.65 -9.14
C THR A 191 7.11 -10.03 -9.81
N ALA A 192 6.97 -8.78 -10.24
CA ALA A 192 8.10 -7.98 -10.68
C ALA A 192 8.74 -7.31 -9.47
N ILE A 193 10.02 -7.57 -9.26
CA ILE A 193 10.82 -7.01 -8.17
C ILE A 193 11.74 -5.94 -8.76
N ILE A 194 11.45 -4.68 -8.47
CA ILE A 194 12.26 -3.55 -8.90
C ILE A 194 13.30 -3.27 -7.83
N LYS A 195 14.57 -3.51 -8.15
CA LYS A 195 15.72 -3.22 -7.28
C LYS A 195 16.16 -1.78 -7.53
N VAL A 196 15.74 -0.88 -6.65
CA VAL A 196 15.90 0.58 -6.84
C VAL A 196 17.37 0.97 -6.98
N ARG A 197 18.24 0.45 -6.12
CA ARG A 197 19.68 0.76 -6.12
C ARG A 197 20.40 0.35 -7.41
N SER A 198 20.14 -0.84 -7.90
CA SER A 198 20.79 -1.38 -9.09
C SER A 198 20.09 -1.00 -10.39
N LYS A 199 18.93 -0.34 -10.31
CA LYS A 199 18.08 0.01 -11.47
C LYS A 199 17.74 -1.22 -12.33
N LYS A 200 17.46 -2.34 -11.69
CA LYS A 200 17.12 -3.61 -12.34
C LYS A 200 15.71 -4.02 -11.97
N VAL A 201 15.07 -4.73 -12.87
CA VAL A 201 13.83 -5.47 -12.59
C VAL A 201 14.07 -6.95 -12.80
N ILE A 202 13.50 -7.76 -11.92
CA ILE A 202 13.44 -9.22 -12.05
C ILE A 202 11.97 -9.59 -11.98
N VAL A 203 11.49 -10.40 -12.92
CA VAL A 203 10.13 -10.94 -12.88
C VAL A 203 10.22 -12.41 -12.53
N ILE A 204 9.49 -12.80 -11.50
CA ILE A 204 9.45 -14.17 -10.99
C ILE A 204 8.04 -14.73 -11.00
N THR A 205 7.91 -16.03 -11.24
CA THR A 205 6.67 -16.79 -11.06
C THR A 205 6.35 -16.99 -9.58
N LEU A 206 5.20 -17.57 -9.26
CA LEU A 206 4.84 -17.93 -7.88
C LEU A 206 5.80 -18.97 -7.29
N ASP A 207 6.37 -19.84 -8.13
CA ASP A 207 7.32 -20.87 -7.74
C ASP A 207 8.76 -20.35 -7.60
N GLY A 208 8.97 -19.05 -7.90
CA GLY A 208 10.26 -18.39 -7.76
C GLY A 208 11.16 -18.45 -8.99
N GLU A 209 10.67 -18.99 -10.12
CA GLU A 209 11.40 -19.01 -11.38
C GLU A 209 11.56 -17.59 -11.95
N ILE A 210 12.75 -17.25 -12.40
CA ILE A 210 13.03 -15.97 -13.05
C ILE A 210 12.69 -16.07 -14.54
N ILE A 211 11.65 -15.36 -14.97
CA ILE A 211 11.21 -15.34 -16.37
C ILE A 211 11.67 -14.10 -17.14
N HIS A 212 12.12 -13.07 -16.44
CA HIS A 212 12.69 -11.88 -17.07
C HIS A 212 13.64 -11.17 -16.11
N GLN A 213 14.73 -10.63 -16.65
CA GLN A 213 15.62 -9.71 -15.95
C GLN A 213 16.08 -8.61 -16.91
N GLY A 214 16.06 -7.36 -16.45
CA GLY A 214 16.45 -6.23 -17.30
C GLY A 214 16.67 -4.94 -16.53
N ASP A 215 16.97 -3.90 -17.26
CA ASP A 215 17.14 -2.55 -16.71
C ASP A 215 15.79 -1.91 -16.41
N PHE A 216 15.71 -1.18 -15.30
CA PHE A 216 14.55 -0.40 -14.90
C PHE A 216 14.98 1.00 -14.49
N ASN A 217 14.92 1.93 -15.42
CA ASN A 217 15.38 3.29 -15.19
C ASN A 217 14.40 4.07 -14.33
N LEU A 218 14.85 4.45 -13.15
CA LEU A 218 14.10 5.26 -12.19
C LEU A 218 14.63 6.69 -12.18
N SER A 219 13.71 7.65 -12.20
CA SER A 219 14.05 9.04 -11.91
C SER A 219 14.27 9.22 -10.41
N PRO A 220 15.33 9.92 -9.98
CA PRO A 220 15.53 10.28 -8.58
C PRO A 220 14.57 11.38 -8.10
N VAL A 221 13.84 12.02 -9.01
CA VAL A 221 12.89 13.10 -8.72
C VAL A 221 11.56 12.50 -8.33
N LEU A 222 11.02 12.93 -7.18
CA LEU A 222 9.67 12.60 -6.74
C LEU A 222 8.66 13.53 -7.42
N ARG A 223 7.48 13.02 -7.73
CA ARG A 223 6.34 13.78 -8.24
C ARG A 223 5.05 13.39 -7.53
#